data_97f1d4c707781ac1ac14b1aba2456664
#
_entry.id   97f1d4c707781ac1ac14b1aba2456664
#
_cell.length_a   1.000
_cell.length_b   1.000
_cell.length_c   1.000
_cell.angle_alpha   90.00
_cell.angle_beta   90.00
_cell.angle_gamma   90.00
#
_symmetry.space_group_name_H-M   'P 1'
#
loop_
_entity.id
_entity.type
_entity.pdbx_description
1 polymer ?
#
loop_
_entity_poly.entity_id
_entity_poly.type
_entity_poly.pdbx_seq_one_letter_code
_entity_poly.pdbx_strand_id
1 'polypeptide(L)'
;MASFAKIGLNNKVIEVQSVVNEVLHDSNGVEQEVNGIDFLTKLTGWSIWVQTSYNTNGGVHNNGGTPLRKNHAGIGYIYDESRDAFYKPKPYASWLLNETTCRWEAPVAYPTDGELYTWNETTASWDLS
;
A
#
# COMPACT_ATOMS: atom_id res chain seq x y z
N MET A 1 -3.73 -7.44 15.20
CA MET A 1 -4.80 -6.53 14.76
C MET A 1 -4.81 -6.43 13.25
N ALA A 2 -5.97 -6.30 12.67
CA ALA A 2 -6.09 -6.06 11.24
C ALA A 2 -6.11 -4.56 10.95
N SER A 3 -5.63 -4.16 9.78
CA SER A 3 -5.61 -2.76 9.36
C SER A 3 -6.47 -2.58 8.11
N PHE A 4 -7.19 -1.45 8.03
CA PHE A 4 -8.07 -1.14 6.91
C PHE A 4 -7.80 0.28 6.42
N ALA A 5 -7.64 0.42 5.11
CA ALA A 5 -7.48 1.72 4.47
C ALA A 5 -8.86 2.28 4.10
N LYS A 6 -9.12 3.51 4.50
CA LYS A 6 -10.31 4.26 4.10
C LYS A 6 -10.02 4.88 2.74
N ILE A 7 -10.82 4.54 1.75
CA ILE A 7 -10.60 4.97 0.37
C ILE A 7 -11.50 6.16 0.05
N GLY A 8 -10.89 7.25 -0.34
CA GLY A 8 -11.57 8.48 -0.70
C GLY A 8 -11.57 8.73 -2.21
N LEU A 9 -11.69 10.00 -2.59
CA LEU A 9 -11.76 10.43 -3.99
C LEU A 9 -10.50 10.00 -4.74
N ASN A 10 -10.67 9.57 -5.99
CA ASN A 10 -9.61 9.11 -6.89
C ASN A 10 -8.83 7.88 -6.33
N ASN A 11 -9.51 7.04 -5.55
CA ASN A 11 -8.93 5.85 -4.92
C ASN A 11 -7.76 6.17 -3.98
N LYS A 12 -7.73 7.36 -3.43
CA LYS A 12 -6.70 7.79 -2.51
C LYS A 12 -7.00 7.31 -1.09
N VAL A 13 -5.99 6.79 -0.42
CA VAL A 13 -6.09 6.42 1.00
C VAL A 13 -6.13 7.71 1.83
N ILE A 14 -7.22 7.91 2.58
CA ILE A 14 -7.40 9.12 3.40
C ILE A 14 -7.23 8.85 4.89
N GLU A 15 -7.27 7.57 5.30
CA GLU A 15 -7.10 7.16 6.68
C GLU A 15 -6.77 5.67 6.73
N VAL A 16 -6.09 5.22 7.77
CA VAL A 16 -5.87 3.80 8.05
C VAL A 16 -6.31 3.52 9.48
N GLN A 17 -7.20 2.54 9.65
CA GLN A 17 -7.75 2.15 10.95
C GLN A 17 -7.34 0.72 11.30
N SER A 18 -7.06 0.49 12.58
CA SER A 18 -6.84 -0.84 13.11
C SER A 18 -8.11 -1.40 13.73
N VAL A 19 -8.36 -2.69 13.50
CA VAL A 19 -9.53 -3.39 14.03
C VAL A 19 -9.02 -4.66 14.72
N VAL A 20 -9.57 -4.97 15.90
CA VAL A 20 -9.21 -6.23 16.60
C VAL A 20 -9.61 -7.43 15.75
N ASN A 21 -8.77 -8.48 15.75
CA ASN A 21 -8.96 -9.63 14.86
C ASN A 21 -10.31 -10.34 15.08
N GLU A 22 -10.81 -10.36 16.30
CA GLU A 22 -12.08 -11.02 16.65
C GLU A 22 -13.27 -10.48 15.86
N VAL A 23 -13.25 -9.20 15.49
CA VAL A 23 -14.30 -8.56 14.69
C VAL A 23 -14.38 -9.18 13.29
N LEU A 24 -13.25 -9.65 12.76
CA LEU A 24 -13.18 -10.22 11.42
C LEU A 24 -13.62 -11.68 11.39
N HIS A 25 -13.64 -12.37 12.53
CA HIS A 25 -13.93 -13.80 12.58
C HIS A 25 -15.39 -14.09 12.23
N ASP A 26 -15.61 -15.10 11.37
CA ASP A 26 -16.93 -15.64 11.12
C ASP A 26 -17.30 -16.69 12.22
N SER A 27 -18.43 -17.40 12.04
CA SER A 27 -18.89 -18.39 13.01
C SER A 27 -17.92 -19.58 13.18
N ASN A 28 -16.99 -19.77 12.24
CA ASN A 28 -15.98 -20.83 12.29
C ASN A 28 -14.61 -20.31 12.73
N GLY A 29 -14.50 -19.06 13.16
CA GLY A 29 -13.24 -18.44 13.57
C GLY A 29 -12.33 -18.05 12.42
N VAL A 30 -12.81 -18.05 11.19
CA VAL A 30 -12.03 -17.68 9.99
C VAL A 30 -12.18 -16.18 9.73
N GLU A 31 -11.06 -15.50 9.48
CA GLU A 31 -11.07 -14.07 9.18
C GLU A 31 -11.71 -13.78 7.82
N GLN A 32 -12.63 -12.80 7.82
CA GLN A 32 -13.29 -12.32 6.61
C GLN A 32 -13.14 -10.81 6.52
N GLU A 33 -12.59 -10.31 5.44
CA GLU A 33 -12.42 -8.88 5.21
C GLU A 33 -13.76 -8.14 5.31
N VAL A 34 -14.82 -8.71 4.77
CA VAL A 34 -16.15 -8.07 4.76
C VAL A 34 -16.64 -7.75 6.17
N ASN A 35 -16.29 -8.55 7.16
CA ASN A 35 -16.70 -8.31 8.55
C ASN A 35 -16.06 -7.04 9.12
N GLY A 36 -14.81 -6.79 8.80
CA GLY A 36 -14.12 -5.56 9.17
C GLY A 36 -14.69 -4.35 8.45
N ILE A 37 -14.99 -4.49 7.16
CA ILE A 37 -15.62 -3.43 6.37
C ILE A 37 -16.99 -3.07 6.97
N ASP A 38 -17.81 -4.05 7.29
CA ASP A 38 -19.13 -3.81 7.89
C ASP A 38 -19.01 -3.12 9.25
N PHE A 39 -18.08 -3.56 10.09
CA PHE A 39 -17.83 -2.94 11.38
C PHE A 39 -17.47 -1.47 11.24
N LEU A 40 -16.51 -1.14 10.36
CA LEU A 40 -16.05 0.23 10.15
C LEU A 40 -17.12 1.09 9.46
N THR A 41 -17.90 0.50 8.56
CA THR A 41 -19.02 1.20 7.92
C THR A 41 -20.05 1.65 8.95
N LYS A 42 -20.41 0.79 9.89
CA LYS A 42 -21.37 1.11 10.96
C LYS A 42 -20.78 2.12 11.94
N LEU A 43 -19.50 1.99 12.25
CA LEU A 43 -18.83 2.87 13.19
C LEU A 43 -18.63 4.29 12.66
N THR A 44 -18.25 4.41 11.39
CA THR A 44 -17.81 5.69 10.80
C THR A 44 -18.80 6.32 9.82
N GLY A 45 -19.74 5.53 9.29
CA GLY A 45 -20.64 5.98 8.24
C GLY A 45 -20.00 5.97 6.85
N TRP A 46 -18.76 5.56 6.71
CA TRP A 46 -18.03 5.46 5.43
C TRP A 46 -17.94 4.00 5.03
N SER A 47 -18.24 3.67 3.76
CA SER A 47 -18.40 2.28 3.33
C SER A 47 -17.27 1.74 2.46
N ILE A 48 -16.30 2.59 2.06
CA ILE A 48 -15.23 2.17 1.15
C ILE A 48 -13.96 1.94 1.95
N TRP A 49 -13.73 0.68 2.34
CA TRP A 49 -12.59 0.23 3.12
C TRP A 49 -11.94 -0.95 2.42
N VAL A 50 -10.62 -1.01 2.45
CA VAL A 50 -9.83 -2.11 1.87
C VAL A 50 -8.81 -2.54 2.90
N GLN A 51 -8.77 -3.84 3.21
CA GLN A 51 -7.82 -4.37 4.17
C GLN A 51 -6.39 -4.24 3.67
N THR A 52 -5.49 -3.85 4.57
CA THR A 52 -4.07 -3.74 4.32
C THR A 52 -3.31 -4.43 5.46
N SER A 53 -2.00 -4.61 5.32
CA SER A 53 -1.18 -5.22 6.36
C SER A 53 0.17 -4.54 6.45
N TYR A 54 0.52 -4.07 7.63
CA TYR A 54 1.83 -3.47 7.88
C TYR A 54 2.98 -4.47 7.74
N ASN A 55 2.67 -5.78 7.65
CA ASN A 55 3.67 -6.83 7.42
C ASN A 55 3.95 -7.08 5.94
N THR A 56 3.27 -6.37 5.02
CA THR A 56 3.43 -6.55 3.58
C THR A 56 4.17 -5.38 2.96
N ASN A 57 5.29 -5.66 2.28
CA ASN A 57 6.10 -4.66 1.60
C ASN A 57 6.70 -5.26 0.33
N GLY A 58 6.52 -4.56 -0.80
CA GLY A 58 7.06 -5.00 -2.07
C GLY A 58 6.59 -6.38 -2.51
N GLY A 59 5.37 -6.76 -2.15
CA GLY A 59 4.80 -8.05 -2.50
C GLY A 59 5.25 -9.20 -1.60
N VAL A 60 5.90 -8.91 -0.47
CA VAL A 60 6.43 -9.93 0.46
C VAL A 60 5.89 -9.69 1.86
N HIS A 61 5.54 -10.75 2.57
CA HIS A 61 5.16 -10.68 3.98
C HIS A 61 6.42 -10.77 4.84
N ASN A 62 6.64 -9.80 5.73
CA ASN A 62 7.86 -9.68 6.56
C ASN A 62 8.13 -10.90 7.44
N ASN A 63 7.07 -11.60 7.87
CA ASN A 63 7.17 -12.75 8.78
C ASN A 63 6.89 -14.07 8.07
N GLY A 64 6.99 -14.12 6.74
CA GLY A 64 6.83 -15.34 5.96
C GLY A 64 5.38 -15.78 5.75
N GLY A 65 4.39 -14.94 6.13
CA GLY A 65 2.98 -15.21 5.89
C GLY A 65 2.56 -14.88 4.45
N THR A 66 1.26 -14.82 4.22
CA THR A 66 0.72 -14.45 2.92
C THR A 66 0.71 -12.93 2.77
N PRO A 67 1.39 -12.37 1.74
CA PRO A 67 1.35 -10.93 1.51
C PRO A 67 -0.06 -10.47 1.12
N LEU A 68 -0.43 -9.25 1.55
CA LEU A 68 -1.72 -8.66 1.25
C LEU A 68 -1.53 -7.36 0.48
N ARG A 69 -1.98 -7.34 -0.77
CA ARG A 69 -2.05 -6.14 -1.64
C ARG A 69 -0.73 -5.40 -1.78
N LYS A 70 0.36 -6.15 -1.87
CA LYS A 70 1.72 -5.71 -2.25
C LYS A 70 2.42 -4.81 -1.23
N ASN A 71 1.76 -3.77 -0.74
CA ASN A 71 2.35 -2.83 0.20
C ASN A 71 1.34 -2.44 1.27
N HIS A 72 1.83 -2.14 2.47
CA HIS A 72 0.98 -1.54 3.50
C HIS A 72 0.52 -0.17 3.04
N ALA A 73 -0.77 0.11 3.22
CA ALA A 73 -1.34 1.41 2.85
C ALA A 73 -0.88 2.50 3.82
N GLY A 74 -0.56 3.66 3.27
CA GLY A 74 -0.33 4.88 4.03
C GLY A 74 -1.26 5.98 3.55
N ILE A 75 -1.47 7.00 4.36
CA ILE A 75 -2.29 8.17 3.97
C ILE A 75 -1.65 8.81 2.74
N GLY A 76 -2.46 9.06 1.71
CA GLY A 76 -2.00 9.60 0.43
C GLY A 76 -1.64 8.55 -0.61
N TYR A 77 -1.54 7.27 -0.23
CA TYR A 77 -1.30 6.19 -1.19
C TYR A 77 -2.51 6.02 -2.11
N ILE A 78 -2.31 5.31 -3.21
CA ILE A 78 -3.35 4.97 -4.18
C ILE A 78 -3.69 3.49 -4.00
N TYR A 79 -4.99 3.17 -3.97
CA TYR A 79 -5.44 1.80 -4.13
C TYR A 79 -5.78 1.54 -5.60
N ASP A 80 -5.06 0.63 -6.22
CA ASP A 80 -5.28 0.25 -7.62
C ASP A 80 -6.10 -1.05 -7.66
N GLU A 81 -7.37 -0.94 -8.03
CA GLU A 81 -8.28 -2.08 -8.05
C GLU A 81 -7.85 -3.14 -9.07
N SER A 82 -7.33 -2.71 -10.22
CA SER A 82 -6.90 -3.62 -11.28
C SER A 82 -5.74 -4.51 -10.85
N ARG A 83 -4.82 -3.95 -10.05
CA ARG A 83 -3.68 -4.68 -9.51
C ARG A 83 -3.96 -5.26 -8.14
N ASP A 84 -5.05 -4.86 -7.50
CA ASP A 84 -5.39 -5.17 -6.11
C ASP A 84 -4.19 -4.87 -5.20
N ALA A 85 -3.70 -3.64 -5.26
CA ALA A 85 -2.46 -3.24 -4.61
C ALA A 85 -2.46 -1.77 -4.20
N PHE A 86 -1.67 -1.47 -3.16
CA PHE A 86 -1.41 -0.10 -2.73
C PHE A 86 -0.03 0.33 -3.20
N TYR A 87 0.11 1.59 -3.62
CA TYR A 87 1.41 2.20 -3.92
C TYR A 87 1.37 3.71 -3.70
N LYS A 88 2.55 4.31 -3.60
CA LYS A 88 2.69 5.75 -3.45
C LYS A 88 2.28 6.45 -4.75
N PRO A 89 1.90 7.74 -4.69
CA PRO A 89 1.74 8.53 -5.90
C PRO A 89 3.04 8.56 -6.71
N LYS A 90 2.93 8.63 -8.04
CA LYS A 90 4.07 8.64 -8.94
C LYS A 90 5.01 9.82 -8.60
N PRO A 91 6.28 9.56 -8.22
CA PRO A 91 7.17 10.63 -7.76
C PRO A 91 7.69 11.50 -8.91
N TYR A 92 7.93 10.90 -10.09
CA TYR A 92 8.43 11.61 -11.27
C TYR A 92 7.84 11.00 -12.53
N ALA A 93 7.66 11.81 -13.57
CA ALA A 93 7.01 11.37 -14.80
C ALA A 93 7.73 10.21 -15.49
N SER A 94 9.06 10.15 -15.36
CA SER A 94 9.89 9.12 -16.03
C SER A 94 9.92 7.79 -15.28
N TRP A 95 9.50 7.76 -14.03
CA TRP A 95 9.57 6.52 -13.22
C TRP A 95 8.48 5.54 -13.64
N LEU A 96 8.80 4.24 -13.52
CA LEU A 96 7.90 3.16 -13.89
C LEU A 96 7.52 2.32 -12.67
N LEU A 97 6.28 1.83 -12.65
CA LEU A 97 5.80 0.97 -11.58
C LEU A 97 6.27 -0.47 -11.81
N ASN A 98 6.97 -1.04 -10.84
CA ASN A 98 7.30 -2.46 -10.84
C ASN A 98 6.04 -3.26 -10.56
N GLU A 99 5.59 -4.08 -11.50
CA GLU A 99 4.33 -4.82 -11.39
C GLU A 99 4.37 -5.91 -10.31
N THR A 100 5.55 -6.39 -9.95
CA THR A 100 5.72 -7.41 -8.91
C THR A 100 5.65 -6.81 -7.51
N THR A 101 6.33 -5.68 -7.28
CA THR A 101 6.43 -5.06 -5.95
C THR A 101 5.44 -3.91 -5.75
N CYS A 102 4.87 -3.38 -6.83
CA CYS A 102 4.07 -2.16 -6.85
C CYS A 102 4.80 -0.97 -6.21
N ARG A 103 6.08 -0.87 -6.51
CA ARG A 103 6.93 0.27 -6.14
C ARG A 103 7.42 0.98 -7.39
N TRP A 104 7.58 2.28 -7.28
CA TRP A 104 8.09 3.10 -8.38
C TRP A 104 9.60 2.95 -8.49
N GLU A 105 10.08 2.79 -9.73
CA GLU A 105 11.50 2.63 -10.02
C GLU A 105 11.95 3.66 -11.06
N ALA A 106 13.11 4.28 -10.80
CA ALA A 106 13.73 5.17 -11.76
C ALA A 106 14.16 4.39 -13.00
N PRO A 107 14.18 5.02 -14.19
CA PRO A 107 14.67 4.36 -15.41
C PRO A 107 16.17 4.03 -15.36
N VAL A 108 16.91 4.64 -14.44
CA VAL A 108 18.33 4.37 -14.21
C VAL A 108 18.50 3.90 -12.77
N ALA A 109 19.20 2.78 -12.56
CA ALA A 109 19.42 2.22 -11.24
C ALA A 109 20.18 3.19 -10.33
N TYR A 110 19.79 3.21 -9.04
CA TYR A 110 20.50 4.00 -8.03
C TYR A 110 21.95 3.52 -7.93
N PRO A 111 22.95 4.46 -7.94
CA PRO A 111 24.36 4.05 -7.85
C PRO A 111 24.66 3.27 -6.57
N THR A 112 25.62 2.33 -6.69
CA THR A 112 25.97 1.41 -5.59
C THR A 112 27.36 1.69 -5.02
N ASP A 113 27.87 2.92 -5.17
CA ASP A 113 29.19 3.31 -4.70
C ASP A 113 29.23 3.79 -3.23
N GLY A 114 28.08 3.74 -2.54
CA GLY A 114 27.97 4.17 -1.15
C GLY A 114 27.72 5.66 -0.96
N GLU A 115 27.71 6.45 -2.03
CA GLU A 115 27.41 7.87 -1.98
C GLU A 115 25.91 8.14 -2.03
N LEU A 116 25.49 9.35 -1.64
CA LEU A 116 24.08 9.76 -1.70
C LEU A 116 23.80 10.53 -2.99
N TYR A 117 22.68 10.21 -3.61
CA TYR A 117 22.27 10.80 -4.89
C TYR A 117 20.85 11.31 -4.82
N THR A 118 20.56 12.32 -5.63
CA THR A 118 19.22 12.88 -5.82
C THR A 118 18.84 12.73 -7.30
N TRP A 119 17.59 12.29 -7.55
CA TRP A 119 17.11 12.16 -8.92
C TRP A 119 16.95 13.52 -9.58
N ASN A 120 17.48 13.63 -10.80
CA ASN A 120 17.31 14.82 -11.65
C ASN A 120 16.43 14.44 -12.83
N GLU A 121 15.17 14.86 -12.79
CA GLU A 121 14.20 14.52 -13.84
C GLU A 121 14.55 15.16 -15.18
N THR A 122 15.16 16.34 -15.17
CA THR A 122 15.54 17.05 -16.40
C THR A 122 16.58 16.28 -17.21
N THR A 123 17.58 15.69 -16.51
CA THR A 123 18.66 14.93 -17.16
C THR A 123 18.39 13.42 -17.15
N ALA A 124 17.31 12.98 -16.49
CA ALA A 124 16.98 11.58 -16.29
C ALA A 124 18.17 10.78 -15.72
N SER A 125 18.80 11.34 -14.69
CA SER A 125 19.99 10.75 -14.07
C SER A 125 20.07 11.08 -12.59
N TRP A 126 20.96 10.39 -11.89
CA TRP A 126 21.23 10.61 -10.48
C TRP A 126 22.37 11.60 -10.30
N ASP A 127 22.12 12.67 -9.56
CA ASP A 127 23.12 13.69 -9.24
C ASP A 127 23.66 13.44 -7.83
N LEU A 128 24.97 13.58 -7.65
CA LEU A 128 25.59 13.46 -6.33
C LEU A 128 25.05 14.55 -5.42
N SER A 129 24.59 14.14 -4.25
CA SER A 129 24.00 15.06 -3.27
C SER A 129 25.05 15.82 -2.47
#